data_fe54bf5a95ab7f8f4bec064dab5e085c
#
_entry.id   fe54bf5a95ab7f8f4bec064dab5e085c
#
_cell.length_a   1.000
_cell.length_b   1.000
_cell.length_c   1.000
_cell.angle_alpha   90.00
_cell.angle_beta   90.00
_cell.angle_gamma   90.00
#
_symmetry.space_group_name_H-M   'P 1'
#
loop_
_entity.id
_entity.type
_entity.pdbx_description
1 polymer ?
#
loop_
_entity_poly.entity_id
_entity_poly.type
_entity_poly.pdbx_seq_one_letter_code
_entity_poly.pdbx_strand_id
1 'polypeptide(L)'
;MIVHVIDGTYELFRHFYGQRSWNKGKDKPLGAVAGVLHSVLEMVETGATHVGVATDHVIESFRNDLWPDYKTGEGIDPVLNAQFLPLEEALAAMGVAVWPMVELEADDGLASAAHIAAEDPRVEKVCIWANDKDLAQCVRGDRVVQIIRKGMQVRNAEAVRAKFGVEPALIPDYLALVGDAQDGYPGIRGIGPSGAASLLNKYGPIESFPPATLGADRDHAILFKTLATLRTDASLFADVDEMKWRGPTSAFADWATRIDDKRLLARAEGAIAKRDGEKREEGSGKREEGSGKGEGG
;
A
#
# COMPACT_ATOMS: atom_id res chain seq x y z
N MET A 1 11.15 10.47 10.26
CA MET A 1 9.76 9.95 10.38
C MET A 1 9.57 8.69 9.58
N ILE A 2 8.55 7.87 9.95
CA ILE A 2 8.16 6.68 9.18
C ILE A 2 6.81 6.97 8.53
N VAL A 3 6.71 6.69 7.22
CA VAL A 3 5.49 6.83 6.42
C VAL A 3 4.91 5.44 6.17
N HIS A 4 3.60 5.30 6.35
CA HIS A 4 2.85 4.08 6.09
C HIS A 4 1.87 4.31 4.95
N VAL A 5 2.02 3.56 3.86
CA VAL A 5 1.09 3.56 2.73
C VAL A 5 0.43 2.18 2.65
N ILE A 6 -0.89 2.16 2.57
CA ILE A 6 -1.70 0.96 2.78
C ILE A 6 -2.57 0.71 1.55
N ASP A 7 -2.56 -0.53 1.08
CA ASP A 7 -3.51 -1.02 0.09
C ASP A 7 -4.88 -1.20 0.75
N GLY A 8 -5.78 -0.23 0.51
CA GLY A 8 -7.12 -0.23 1.08
C GLY A 8 -8.02 -1.30 0.47
N THR A 9 -7.87 -1.57 -0.82
CA THR A 9 -8.61 -2.62 -1.53
C THR A 9 -8.25 -3.99 -0.97
N TYR A 10 -6.97 -4.31 -0.89
CA TYR A 10 -6.51 -5.56 -0.28
C TYR A 10 -6.99 -5.71 1.17
N GLU A 11 -6.88 -4.66 1.98
CA GLU A 11 -7.35 -4.70 3.37
C GLU A 11 -8.86 -4.94 3.45
N LEU A 12 -9.65 -4.34 2.54
CA LEU A 12 -11.09 -4.56 2.47
C LEU A 12 -11.43 -6.02 2.14
N PHE A 13 -10.79 -6.58 1.11
CA PHE A 13 -10.91 -8.00 0.75
C PHE A 13 -10.53 -8.91 1.92
N ARG A 14 -9.40 -8.64 2.53
CA ARG A 14 -8.88 -9.43 3.67
C ARG A 14 -9.87 -9.46 4.84
N HIS A 15 -10.45 -8.33 5.18
CA HIS A 15 -11.43 -8.24 6.26
C HIS A 15 -12.76 -8.87 5.87
N PHE A 16 -13.21 -8.70 4.64
CA PHE A 16 -14.45 -9.29 4.16
C PHE A 16 -14.41 -10.82 4.21
N TYR A 17 -13.43 -11.43 3.57
CA TYR A 17 -13.32 -12.89 3.56
C TYR A 17 -12.91 -13.48 4.90
N GLY A 18 -12.08 -12.77 5.68
CA GLY A 18 -11.72 -13.15 7.03
C GLY A 18 -12.93 -13.22 7.97
N GLN A 19 -13.79 -12.21 7.98
CA GLN A 19 -15.00 -12.17 8.80
C GLN A 19 -16.02 -13.20 8.37
N ARG A 20 -16.23 -13.38 7.05
CA ARG A 20 -17.18 -14.36 6.49
C ARG A 20 -16.87 -15.78 6.91
N SER A 21 -15.59 -16.11 7.06
CA SER A 21 -15.10 -17.37 7.60
C SER A 21 -15.55 -17.61 9.06
N TRP A 22 -15.57 -16.55 9.89
CA TRP A 22 -15.97 -16.63 11.29
C TRP A 22 -17.48 -16.57 11.52
N ASN A 23 -18.16 -15.67 10.79
CA ASN A 23 -19.58 -15.37 10.99
C ASN A 23 -20.52 -16.30 10.23
N LYS A 24 -19.98 -17.28 9.50
CA LYS A 24 -20.75 -18.22 8.67
C LYS A 24 -21.72 -17.51 7.73
N GLY A 25 -21.31 -16.38 7.14
CA GLY A 25 -22.10 -15.58 6.22
C GLY A 25 -23.13 -14.64 6.85
N LYS A 26 -23.08 -14.43 8.18
CA LYS A 26 -23.91 -13.44 8.89
C LYS A 26 -23.12 -12.16 9.15
N ASP A 27 -22.62 -11.54 8.07
CA ASP A 27 -21.77 -10.36 8.17
C ASP A 27 -22.64 -9.09 8.30
N LYS A 28 -22.13 -8.11 9.06
CA LYS A 28 -22.71 -6.77 9.08
C LYS A 28 -22.47 -6.10 7.71
N PRO A 29 -23.38 -5.27 7.21
CA PRO A 29 -23.26 -4.63 5.87
C PRO A 29 -21.96 -3.86 5.66
N LEU A 30 -21.38 -3.25 6.71
CA LEU A 30 -20.11 -2.51 6.68
C LEU A 30 -19.03 -3.18 7.55
N GLY A 31 -19.12 -4.50 7.72
CA GLY A 31 -18.20 -5.24 8.58
C GLY A 31 -16.75 -5.17 8.13
N ALA A 32 -16.52 -5.27 6.82
CA ALA A 32 -15.16 -5.18 6.27
C ALA A 32 -14.60 -3.76 6.42
N VAL A 33 -15.39 -2.72 6.17
CA VAL A 33 -15.03 -1.32 6.43
C VAL A 33 -14.62 -1.16 7.90
N ALA A 34 -15.43 -1.62 8.86
CA ALA A 34 -15.09 -1.57 10.28
C ALA A 34 -13.73 -2.23 10.56
N GLY A 35 -13.48 -3.39 9.96
CA GLY A 35 -12.22 -4.12 10.10
C GLY A 35 -11.01 -3.33 9.62
N VAL A 36 -11.11 -2.67 8.46
CA VAL A 36 -10.04 -1.81 7.94
C VAL A 36 -9.80 -0.62 8.88
N LEU A 37 -10.85 0.07 9.29
CA LEU A 37 -10.74 1.19 10.22
C LEU A 37 -10.05 0.77 11.54
N HIS A 38 -10.41 -0.37 12.10
CA HIS A 38 -9.73 -0.91 13.29
C HIS A 38 -8.25 -1.18 13.05
N SER A 39 -7.88 -1.74 11.88
CA SER A 39 -6.48 -2.03 11.53
C SER A 39 -5.65 -0.76 11.37
N VAL A 40 -6.19 0.27 10.73
CA VAL A 40 -5.52 1.55 10.55
C VAL A 40 -5.41 2.29 11.89
N LEU A 41 -6.46 2.24 12.70
CA LEU A 41 -6.47 2.88 14.01
C LEU A 41 -5.47 2.23 14.98
N GLU A 42 -5.31 0.90 14.92
CA GLU A 42 -4.27 0.19 15.67
C GLU A 42 -2.86 0.67 15.30
N MET A 43 -2.59 0.90 14.01
CA MET A 43 -1.31 1.46 13.57
C MET A 43 -1.07 2.85 14.16
N VAL A 44 -2.10 3.67 14.18
CA VAL A 44 -2.05 5.03 14.77
C VAL A 44 -1.83 4.97 16.28
N GLU A 45 -2.53 4.11 16.99
CA GLU A 45 -2.40 3.90 18.45
C GLU A 45 -1.01 3.37 18.84
N THR A 46 -0.37 2.60 17.94
CA THR A 46 0.98 2.05 18.13
C THR A 46 2.10 2.96 17.63
N GLY A 47 1.77 4.18 17.21
CA GLY A 47 2.77 5.22 16.94
C GLY A 47 2.92 5.66 15.49
N ALA A 48 2.17 5.07 14.53
CA ALA A 48 2.19 5.56 13.14
C ALA A 48 1.63 7.00 13.09
N THR A 49 2.42 7.93 12.56
CA THR A 49 2.04 9.35 12.49
C THR A 49 1.62 9.79 11.10
N HIS A 50 2.19 9.19 10.06
CA HIS A 50 1.94 9.50 8.65
C HIS A 50 1.38 8.26 7.97
N VAL A 51 0.10 8.33 7.60
CA VAL A 51 -0.66 7.20 7.06
C VAL A 51 -1.45 7.66 5.84
N GLY A 52 -1.28 6.98 4.72
CA GLY A 52 -2.09 7.14 3.51
C GLY A 52 -2.63 5.80 3.03
N VAL A 53 -3.78 5.81 2.41
CA VAL A 53 -4.47 4.62 1.89
C VAL A 53 -4.82 4.85 0.43
N ALA A 54 -4.36 3.95 -0.45
CA ALA A 54 -4.81 3.91 -1.84
C ALA A 54 -5.91 2.86 -2.00
N THR A 55 -6.89 3.14 -2.85
CA THR A 55 -8.00 2.25 -3.15
C THR A 55 -8.25 2.19 -4.66
N ASP A 56 -8.70 1.04 -5.17
CA ASP A 56 -9.27 0.95 -6.50
C ASP A 56 -10.71 1.49 -6.45
N HIS A 57 -10.87 2.79 -6.71
CA HIS A 57 -12.20 3.40 -6.81
C HIS A 57 -12.96 2.82 -8.01
N VAL A 58 -12.24 2.60 -9.09
CA VAL A 58 -12.64 1.81 -10.26
C VAL A 58 -11.66 0.66 -10.38
N ILE A 59 -12.15 -0.56 -10.60
CA ILE A 59 -11.29 -1.75 -10.66
C ILE A 59 -10.50 -1.80 -11.96
N GLU A 60 -11.17 -1.45 -13.08
CA GLU A 60 -10.53 -1.39 -14.39
C GLU A 60 -9.60 -0.17 -14.47
N SER A 61 -8.44 -0.36 -15.10
CA SER A 61 -7.42 0.66 -15.26
C SER A 61 -6.99 0.77 -16.73
N PHE A 62 -6.05 1.66 -17.02
CA PHE A 62 -5.47 1.80 -18.36
C PHE A 62 -4.89 0.47 -18.91
N ARG A 63 -4.59 -0.50 -18.04
CA ARG A 63 -4.06 -1.81 -18.42
C ARG A 63 -5.07 -2.66 -19.17
N ASN A 64 -6.38 -2.46 -18.91
CA ASN A 64 -7.46 -3.14 -19.62
C ASN A 64 -7.52 -2.74 -21.11
N ASP A 65 -7.11 -1.52 -21.45
CA ASP A 65 -6.98 -1.07 -22.84
C ASP A 65 -5.80 -1.71 -23.56
N LEU A 66 -4.77 -2.10 -22.82
CA LEU A 66 -3.56 -2.73 -23.36
C LEU A 66 -3.67 -4.23 -23.51
N TRP A 67 -4.39 -4.89 -22.60
CA TRP A 67 -4.54 -6.34 -22.55
C TRP A 67 -5.97 -6.72 -22.19
N PRO A 68 -6.76 -7.31 -23.13
CA PRO A 68 -8.19 -7.60 -22.93
C PRO A 68 -8.47 -8.59 -21.78
N ASP A 69 -7.53 -9.49 -21.49
CA ASP A 69 -7.65 -10.50 -20.43
C ASP A 69 -7.13 -9.97 -19.07
N TYR A 70 -6.77 -8.68 -18.96
CA TYR A 70 -6.36 -8.09 -17.69
C TYR A 70 -7.50 -8.12 -16.68
N LYS A 71 -7.15 -8.25 -15.40
CA LYS A 71 -8.14 -8.37 -14.31
C LYS A 71 -9.24 -7.30 -14.40
N THR A 72 -10.45 -7.70 -14.09
CA THR A 72 -11.63 -6.83 -14.06
C THR A 72 -12.37 -6.97 -12.72
N GLY A 73 -13.39 -6.13 -12.51
CA GLY A 73 -14.30 -6.26 -11.36
C GLY A 73 -15.28 -7.43 -11.48
N GLU A 74 -15.23 -8.24 -12.56
CA GLU A 74 -16.15 -9.35 -12.75
C GLU A 74 -15.98 -10.41 -11.66
N GLY A 75 -17.11 -10.84 -11.08
CA GLY A 75 -17.13 -11.87 -10.03
C GLY A 75 -16.87 -11.35 -8.61
N ILE A 76 -16.67 -10.06 -8.39
CA ILE A 76 -16.61 -9.49 -7.05
C ILE A 76 -17.99 -9.64 -6.39
N ASP A 77 -17.99 -10.14 -5.13
CA ASP A 77 -19.20 -10.26 -4.33
C ASP A 77 -19.90 -8.89 -4.23
N PRO A 78 -21.20 -8.77 -4.59
CA PRO A 78 -21.91 -7.49 -4.54
C PRO A 78 -21.90 -6.82 -3.16
N VAL A 79 -21.88 -7.61 -2.07
CA VAL A 79 -21.84 -7.08 -0.69
C VAL A 79 -20.46 -6.50 -0.40
N LEU A 80 -19.40 -7.06 -0.97
CA LEU A 80 -18.07 -6.49 -0.89
C LEU A 80 -17.95 -5.22 -1.74
N ASN A 81 -18.39 -5.28 -2.99
CA ASN A 81 -18.36 -4.15 -3.92
C ASN A 81 -19.06 -2.92 -3.34
N ALA A 82 -20.21 -3.12 -2.67
CA ALA A 82 -20.95 -2.04 -2.00
C ALA A 82 -20.17 -1.37 -0.83
N GLN A 83 -19.02 -1.89 -0.43
CA GLN A 83 -18.22 -1.36 0.66
C GLN A 83 -17.01 -0.52 0.20
N PHE A 84 -16.72 -0.44 -1.10
CA PHE A 84 -15.58 0.32 -1.62
C PHE A 84 -15.71 1.82 -1.32
N LEU A 85 -16.74 2.47 -1.84
CA LEU A 85 -16.99 3.89 -1.58
C LEU A 85 -17.17 4.20 -0.08
N PRO A 86 -17.95 3.42 0.71
CA PRO A 86 -18.01 3.57 2.16
C PRO A 86 -16.65 3.48 2.87
N LEU A 87 -15.71 2.67 2.38
CA LEU A 87 -14.37 2.59 2.94
C LEU A 87 -13.62 3.91 2.78
N GLU A 88 -13.60 4.47 1.59
CA GLU A 88 -12.92 5.73 1.26
C GLU A 88 -13.45 6.87 2.12
N GLU A 89 -14.77 7.02 2.17
CA GLU A 89 -15.45 8.05 2.95
C GLU A 89 -15.20 7.90 4.45
N ALA A 90 -15.24 6.67 4.98
CA ALA A 90 -15.03 6.41 6.40
C ALA A 90 -13.56 6.63 6.82
N LEU A 91 -12.59 6.27 5.98
CA LEU A 91 -11.16 6.55 6.21
C LEU A 91 -10.88 8.07 6.19
N ALA A 92 -11.43 8.78 5.22
CA ALA A 92 -11.32 10.24 5.15
C ALA A 92 -11.96 10.90 6.37
N ALA A 93 -13.13 10.42 6.82
CA ALA A 93 -13.78 10.89 8.05
C ALA A 93 -12.93 10.60 9.30
N MET A 94 -12.20 9.47 9.34
CA MET A 94 -11.24 9.13 10.39
C MET A 94 -9.98 10.02 10.36
N GLY A 95 -9.82 10.88 9.35
CA GLY A 95 -8.70 11.81 9.20
C GLY A 95 -7.45 11.19 8.55
N VAL A 96 -7.61 10.10 7.83
CA VAL A 96 -6.55 9.44 7.05
C VAL A 96 -6.51 10.04 5.63
N ALA A 97 -5.32 10.23 5.07
CA ALA A 97 -5.17 10.56 3.67
C ALA A 97 -5.63 9.39 2.80
N VAL A 98 -6.55 9.63 1.87
CA VAL A 98 -7.11 8.59 0.98
C VAL A 98 -6.93 9.00 -0.46
N TRP A 99 -6.48 8.06 -1.29
CA TRP A 99 -6.27 8.25 -2.73
C TRP A 99 -7.13 7.25 -3.50
N PRO A 100 -8.38 7.63 -3.85
CA PRO A 100 -9.24 6.82 -4.72
C PRO A 100 -8.70 6.84 -6.15
N MET A 101 -8.25 5.70 -6.65
CA MET A 101 -7.66 5.58 -7.98
C MET A 101 -8.76 5.26 -9.00
N VAL A 102 -8.79 6.03 -10.11
CA VAL A 102 -9.83 5.91 -11.16
C VAL A 102 -9.25 5.40 -12.47
N GLU A 103 -8.17 6.01 -12.97
CA GLU A 103 -7.50 5.59 -14.21
C GLU A 103 -6.32 4.66 -13.93
N LEU A 104 -5.78 4.74 -12.70
CA LEU A 104 -4.68 3.94 -12.19
C LEU A 104 -5.24 2.96 -11.14
N GLU A 105 -4.42 1.98 -10.77
CA GLU A 105 -4.74 1.04 -9.70
C GLU A 105 -4.23 1.52 -8.34
N ALA A 106 -4.76 0.95 -7.25
CA ALA A 106 -4.25 1.21 -5.90
C ALA A 106 -2.74 1.00 -5.80
N ASP A 107 -2.21 -0.01 -6.48
CA ASP A 107 -0.78 -0.31 -6.52
C ASP A 107 0.06 0.81 -7.15
N ASP A 108 -0.46 1.46 -8.22
CA ASP A 108 0.18 2.65 -8.80
C ASP A 108 0.16 3.83 -7.82
N GLY A 109 -0.95 3.98 -7.08
CA GLY A 109 -1.06 4.95 -6.00
C GLY A 109 -0.03 4.71 -4.91
N LEU A 110 0.12 3.47 -4.44
CA LEU A 110 1.12 3.08 -3.44
C LEU A 110 2.55 3.30 -3.94
N ALA A 111 2.83 2.93 -5.20
CA ALA A 111 4.15 3.12 -5.81
C ALA A 111 4.49 4.62 -5.92
N SER A 112 3.53 5.45 -6.36
CA SER A 112 3.69 6.90 -6.43
C SER A 112 3.90 7.53 -5.05
N ALA A 113 3.07 7.16 -4.06
CA ALA A 113 3.20 7.64 -2.69
C ALA A 113 4.55 7.26 -2.08
N ALA A 114 4.99 6.02 -2.28
CA ALA A 114 6.29 5.56 -1.79
C ALA A 114 7.45 6.28 -2.47
N HIS A 115 7.34 6.55 -3.78
CA HIS A 115 8.33 7.30 -4.54
C HIS A 115 8.45 8.73 -4.01
N ILE A 116 7.35 9.49 -3.92
CA ILE A 116 7.32 10.87 -3.45
C ILE A 116 7.86 10.95 -2.01
N ALA A 117 7.36 10.09 -1.11
CA ALA A 117 7.78 10.09 0.29
C ALA A 117 9.27 9.73 0.47
N ALA A 118 9.82 8.85 -0.36
CA ALA A 118 11.23 8.46 -0.28
C ALA A 118 12.19 9.58 -0.72
N GLU A 119 11.74 10.56 -1.49
CA GLU A 119 12.56 11.73 -1.88
C GLU A 119 12.61 12.81 -0.78
N ASP A 120 11.69 12.79 0.21
CA ASP A 120 11.72 13.74 1.32
C ASP A 120 12.80 13.34 2.34
N PRO A 121 13.78 14.25 2.63
CA PRO A 121 14.87 13.95 3.55
C PRO A 121 14.42 13.75 5.00
N ARG A 122 13.21 14.20 5.37
CA ARG A 122 12.63 13.99 6.70
C ARG A 122 12.14 12.56 6.88
N VAL A 123 11.88 11.83 5.78
CA VAL A 123 11.40 10.45 5.81
C VAL A 123 12.58 9.51 5.95
N GLU A 124 12.59 8.77 7.03
CA GLU A 124 13.59 7.75 7.34
C GLU A 124 13.23 6.41 6.66
N LYS A 125 11.95 6.07 6.68
CA LYS A 125 11.45 4.81 6.13
C LYS A 125 10.03 4.97 5.57
N VAL A 126 9.79 4.27 4.47
CA VAL A 126 8.45 4.07 3.90
C VAL A 126 8.08 2.60 4.01
N CYS A 127 6.92 2.31 4.60
CA CYS A 127 6.37 0.98 4.76
C CYS A 127 5.14 0.82 3.85
N ILE A 128 5.23 0.00 2.82
CA ILE A 128 4.13 -0.33 1.90
C ILE A 128 3.40 -1.56 2.45
N TRP A 129 2.19 -1.36 2.95
CA TRP A 129 1.34 -2.42 3.52
C TRP A 129 0.46 -3.04 2.45
N ALA A 130 1.03 -3.97 1.72
CA ALA A 130 0.35 -4.70 0.65
C ALA A 130 0.98 -6.08 0.46
N ASN A 131 0.19 -7.02 -0.05
CA ASN A 131 0.66 -8.39 -0.29
C ASN A 131 1.13 -8.62 -1.73
N ASP A 132 0.75 -7.74 -2.64
CA ASP A 132 1.02 -7.97 -4.06
C ASP A 132 2.52 -8.01 -4.36
N LYS A 133 2.88 -8.88 -5.29
CA LYS A 133 4.28 -9.17 -5.60
C LYS A 133 4.92 -8.11 -6.47
N ASP A 134 4.13 -7.38 -7.25
CA ASP A 134 4.61 -6.33 -8.14
C ASP A 134 5.09 -5.09 -7.37
N LEU A 135 4.51 -4.81 -6.20
CA LEU A 135 5.01 -3.77 -5.27
C LEU A 135 6.43 -4.04 -4.74
N ALA A 136 6.98 -5.24 -4.96
CA ALA A 136 8.39 -5.51 -4.66
C ALA A 136 9.34 -4.67 -5.54
N GLN A 137 8.89 -4.14 -6.69
CA GLN A 137 9.66 -3.21 -7.52
C GLN A 137 9.91 -1.85 -6.84
N CYS A 138 9.05 -1.47 -5.90
CA CYS A 138 9.16 -0.21 -5.15
C CYS A 138 10.21 -0.25 -4.03
N VAL A 139 10.70 -1.44 -3.68
CA VAL A 139 11.61 -1.64 -2.54
C VAL A 139 12.99 -1.01 -2.84
N ARG A 140 13.51 -0.22 -1.87
CA ARG A 140 14.81 0.45 -1.95
C ARG A 140 15.61 0.18 -0.67
N GLY A 141 16.46 -0.85 -0.68
CA GLY A 141 17.23 -1.27 0.50
C GLY A 141 16.32 -1.54 1.70
N ASP A 142 16.61 -0.85 2.82
CA ASP A 142 15.78 -0.83 4.04
C ASP A 142 14.94 0.45 4.16
N ARG A 143 15.10 1.40 3.24
CA ARG A 143 14.40 2.69 3.26
C ARG A 143 12.96 2.59 2.78
N VAL A 144 12.71 1.86 1.69
CA VAL A 144 11.36 1.54 1.23
C VAL A 144 11.20 0.03 1.32
N VAL A 145 10.28 -0.41 2.15
CA VAL A 145 10.05 -1.82 2.41
C VAL A 145 8.57 -2.19 2.23
N GLN A 146 8.31 -3.41 1.82
CA GLN A 146 6.97 -3.97 1.76
C GLN A 146 6.69 -4.73 3.06
N ILE A 147 5.51 -4.53 3.64
CA ILE A 147 5.07 -5.23 4.85
C ILE A 147 3.99 -6.24 4.48
N ILE A 148 4.30 -7.51 4.66
CA ILE A 148 3.36 -8.60 4.41
C ILE A 148 2.60 -8.88 5.70
N ARG A 149 1.28 -8.66 5.70
CA ARG A 149 0.42 -8.84 6.88
C ARG A 149 0.54 -10.21 7.51
N LYS A 150 0.61 -11.27 6.70
CA LYS A 150 0.79 -12.64 7.20
C LYS A 150 2.16 -12.79 7.84
N GLY A 151 2.18 -12.86 9.16
CA GLY A 151 3.40 -12.98 9.95
C GLY A 151 4.20 -11.69 10.08
N MET A 152 3.66 -10.54 9.70
CA MET A 152 4.30 -9.21 9.80
C MET A 152 5.71 -9.20 9.21
N GLN A 153 5.87 -9.82 8.05
CA GLN A 153 7.18 -9.97 7.42
C GLN A 153 7.58 -8.68 6.70
N VAL A 154 8.77 -8.20 7.00
CA VAL A 154 9.38 -7.08 6.28
C VAL A 154 10.13 -7.61 5.07
N ARG A 155 9.74 -7.15 3.88
CA ARG A 155 10.42 -7.46 2.63
C ARG A 155 11.24 -6.25 2.18
N ASN A 156 12.53 -6.27 2.49
CA ASN A 156 13.53 -5.33 1.99
C ASN A 156 14.18 -5.87 0.71
N ALA A 157 15.19 -5.18 0.16
CA ALA A 157 15.83 -5.60 -1.08
C ALA A 157 16.49 -6.99 -0.99
N GLU A 158 17.05 -7.35 0.17
CA GLU A 158 17.60 -8.68 0.39
C GLU A 158 16.52 -9.77 0.33
N ALA A 159 15.38 -9.52 0.98
CA ALA A 159 14.24 -10.43 0.95
C ALA A 159 13.60 -10.56 -0.46
N VAL A 160 13.63 -9.48 -1.26
CA VAL A 160 13.22 -9.53 -2.67
C VAL A 160 14.16 -10.44 -3.46
N ARG A 161 15.48 -10.23 -3.34
CA ARG A 161 16.47 -11.10 -3.99
C ARG A 161 16.33 -12.56 -3.57
N ALA A 162 16.17 -12.81 -2.29
CA ALA A 162 15.99 -14.17 -1.76
C ALA A 162 14.73 -14.85 -2.32
N LYS A 163 13.63 -14.09 -2.49
CA LYS A 163 12.36 -14.63 -2.96
C LYS A 163 12.30 -14.80 -4.47
N PHE A 164 12.74 -13.82 -5.25
CA PHE A 164 12.55 -13.76 -6.70
C PHE A 164 13.84 -14.07 -7.48
N GLY A 165 15.00 -14.04 -6.83
CA GLY A 165 16.30 -14.25 -7.47
C GLY A 165 16.79 -13.04 -8.29
N VAL A 166 16.14 -11.89 -8.20
CA VAL A 166 16.46 -10.65 -8.94
C VAL A 166 16.41 -9.43 -8.04
N GLU A 167 17.03 -8.34 -8.48
CA GLU A 167 16.94 -7.03 -7.82
C GLU A 167 15.52 -6.46 -7.92
N PRO A 168 15.08 -5.63 -6.95
CA PRO A 168 13.76 -4.98 -7.00
C PRO A 168 13.43 -4.30 -8.33
N ALA A 169 14.39 -3.60 -8.92
CA ALA A 169 14.22 -2.90 -10.19
C ALA A 169 13.91 -3.83 -11.39
N LEU A 170 14.19 -5.14 -11.26
CA LEU A 170 13.92 -6.14 -12.30
C LEU A 170 12.62 -6.93 -12.05
N ILE A 171 11.84 -6.59 -11.04
CA ILE A 171 10.56 -7.25 -10.75
C ILE A 171 9.56 -7.12 -11.91
N PRO A 172 9.40 -5.96 -12.59
CA PRO A 172 8.53 -5.86 -13.75
C PRO A 172 8.96 -6.83 -14.88
N ASP A 173 10.26 -6.89 -15.16
CA ASP A 173 10.83 -7.82 -16.15
C ASP A 173 10.61 -9.29 -15.75
N TYR A 174 10.81 -9.59 -14.47
CA TYR A 174 10.58 -10.94 -13.94
C TYR A 174 9.12 -11.36 -14.11
N LEU A 175 8.16 -10.51 -13.75
CA LEU A 175 6.73 -10.78 -13.89
C LEU A 175 6.31 -10.87 -15.36
N ALA A 176 6.89 -10.04 -16.24
CA ALA A 176 6.66 -10.12 -17.67
C ALA A 176 7.04 -11.49 -18.25
N LEU A 177 8.13 -12.08 -17.77
CA LEU A 177 8.61 -13.39 -18.23
C LEU A 177 7.83 -14.55 -17.62
N VAL A 178 7.53 -14.48 -16.32
CA VAL A 178 6.86 -15.57 -15.57
C VAL A 178 5.35 -15.54 -15.73
N GLY A 179 4.78 -14.35 -15.93
CA GLY A 179 3.34 -14.10 -15.94
C GLY A 179 2.77 -13.78 -14.57
N ASP A 180 1.56 -13.26 -14.60
CA ASP A 180 0.72 -13.02 -13.44
C ASP A 180 -0.72 -13.50 -13.68
N ALA A 181 -1.05 -14.64 -13.10
CA ALA A 181 -2.39 -15.21 -13.25
C ALA A 181 -3.48 -14.40 -12.54
N GLN A 182 -3.13 -13.60 -11.52
CA GLN A 182 -4.09 -12.73 -10.82
C GLN A 182 -4.44 -11.53 -11.69
N ASP A 183 -3.48 -11.02 -12.44
CA ASP A 183 -3.65 -9.90 -13.37
C ASP A 183 -4.03 -10.34 -14.79
N GLY A 184 -4.07 -11.65 -15.06
CA GLY A 184 -4.60 -12.20 -16.30
C GLY A 184 -3.60 -12.27 -17.47
N TYR A 185 -2.28 -12.13 -17.26
CA TYR A 185 -1.31 -12.29 -18.34
C TYR A 185 -0.38 -13.49 -18.11
N PRO A 186 -0.12 -14.30 -19.18
CA PRO A 186 0.45 -15.63 -19.04
C PRO A 186 1.98 -15.66 -18.89
N GLY A 187 2.69 -14.55 -19.17
CA GLY A 187 4.15 -14.56 -19.32
C GLY A 187 4.62 -15.24 -20.62
N ILE A 188 5.91 -15.61 -20.65
CA ILE A 188 6.54 -16.19 -21.83
C ILE A 188 6.64 -17.69 -21.69
N ARG A 189 6.08 -18.40 -22.68
CA ARG A 189 6.03 -19.87 -22.67
C ARG A 189 7.41 -20.50 -22.52
N GLY A 190 7.54 -21.36 -21.52
CA GLY A 190 8.80 -22.07 -21.24
C GLY A 190 9.78 -21.33 -20.34
N ILE A 191 9.46 -20.09 -19.92
CA ILE A 191 10.26 -19.33 -18.98
C ILE A 191 9.55 -19.32 -17.62
N GLY A 192 10.02 -20.18 -16.72
CA GLY A 192 9.56 -20.18 -15.33
C GLY A 192 10.46 -19.31 -14.43
N PRO A 193 10.17 -19.28 -13.11
CA PRO A 193 10.86 -18.42 -12.15
C PRO A 193 12.38 -18.48 -12.20
N SER A 194 12.97 -19.68 -12.19
CA SER A 194 14.42 -19.86 -12.24
C SER A 194 15.03 -19.41 -13.56
N GLY A 195 14.32 -19.66 -14.68
CA GLY A 195 14.75 -19.24 -16.03
C GLY A 195 14.73 -17.72 -16.15
N ALA A 196 13.66 -17.06 -15.69
CA ALA A 196 13.53 -15.61 -15.67
C ALA A 196 14.66 -14.96 -14.85
N ALA A 197 14.88 -15.42 -13.62
CA ALA A 197 15.95 -14.92 -12.78
C ALA A 197 17.33 -15.11 -13.41
N SER A 198 17.60 -16.26 -14.01
CA SER A 198 18.88 -16.54 -14.70
C SER A 198 19.11 -15.59 -15.89
N LEU A 199 18.08 -15.36 -16.71
CA LEU A 199 18.18 -14.46 -17.87
C LEU A 199 18.40 -13.01 -17.42
N LEU A 200 17.63 -12.55 -16.45
CA LEU A 200 17.71 -11.18 -15.93
C LEU A 200 19.04 -10.90 -15.24
N ASN A 201 19.56 -11.83 -14.45
CA ASN A 201 20.89 -11.68 -13.83
C ASN A 201 22.03 -11.71 -14.86
N LYS A 202 21.84 -12.38 -15.99
CA LYS A 202 22.86 -12.47 -17.07
C LYS A 202 22.84 -11.27 -18.00
N TYR A 203 21.67 -10.80 -18.37
CA TYR A 203 21.51 -9.81 -19.44
C TYR A 203 20.94 -8.45 -18.97
N GLY A 204 20.48 -8.36 -17.72
CA GLY A 204 19.74 -7.17 -17.25
C GLY A 204 18.28 -7.17 -17.70
N PRO A 205 17.68 -5.99 -17.91
CA PRO A 205 16.28 -5.87 -18.31
C PRO A 205 16.02 -6.47 -19.71
N ILE A 206 14.75 -6.80 -19.99
CA ILE A 206 14.32 -7.50 -21.24
C ILE A 206 14.83 -6.79 -22.51
N GLU A 207 14.90 -5.47 -22.51
CA GLU A 207 15.41 -4.68 -23.64
C GLU A 207 16.86 -5.02 -24.00
N SER A 208 17.64 -5.43 -23.01
CA SER A 208 19.05 -5.81 -23.17
C SER A 208 19.27 -7.26 -23.62
N PHE A 209 18.20 -8.06 -23.73
CA PHE A 209 18.33 -9.44 -24.15
C PHE A 209 18.75 -9.57 -25.63
N PRO A 210 19.64 -10.50 -25.95
CA PRO A 210 19.92 -10.84 -27.35
C PRO A 210 18.61 -11.17 -28.09
N PRO A 211 18.45 -10.73 -29.36
CA PRO A 211 17.19 -10.92 -30.10
C PRO A 211 16.72 -12.38 -30.16
N ALA A 212 17.64 -13.33 -30.23
CA ALA A 212 17.32 -14.76 -30.27
C ALA A 212 16.80 -15.32 -28.93
N THR A 213 16.94 -14.60 -27.80
CA THR A 213 16.56 -15.12 -26.50
C THR A 213 15.05 -15.28 -26.37
N LEU A 214 14.29 -14.29 -26.85
CA LEU A 214 12.82 -14.30 -26.82
C LEU A 214 12.23 -14.54 -28.21
N GLY A 215 13.00 -14.32 -29.29
CA GLY A 215 12.53 -14.52 -30.67
C GLY A 215 11.22 -13.75 -30.94
N ALA A 216 10.20 -14.49 -31.38
CA ALA A 216 8.89 -13.92 -31.69
C ALA A 216 8.10 -13.45 -30.46
N ASP A 217 8.47 -13.89 -29.26
CA ASP A 217 7.75 -13.52 -28.01
C ASP A 217 8.23 -12.19 -27.40
N ARG A 218 9.22 -11.53 -28.06
CA ARG A 218 9.80 -10.29 -27.54
C ARG A 218 8.75 -9.17 -27.34
N ASP A 219 7.86 -8.98 -28.28
CA ASP A 219 6.84 -7.93 -28.22
C ASP A 219 5.85 -8.20 -27.09
N HIS A 220 5.47 -9.47 -26.90
CA HIS A 220 4.65 -9.87 -25.75
C HIS A 220 5.36 -9.63 -24.42
N ALA A 221 6.65 -9.94 -24.32
CA ALA A 221 7.43 -9.69 -23.10
C ALA A 221 7.49 -8.19 -22.75
N ILE A 222 7.65 -7.31 -23.75
CA ILE A 222 7.63 -5.86 -23.55
C ILE A 222 6.23 -5.38 -23.13
N LEU A 223 5.17 -5.92 -23.75
CA LEU A 223 3.80 -5.61 -23.36
C LEU A 223 3.53 -6.04 -21.91
N PHE A 224 3.88 -7.26 -21.54
CA PHE A 224 3.68 -7.74 -20.16
C PHE A 224 4.53 -6.97 -19.14
N LYS A 225 5.74 -6.53 -19.53
CA LYS A 225 6.52 -5.62 -18.70
C LYS A 225 5.80 -4.29 -18.49
N THR A 226 5.14 -3.76 -19.52
CA THR A 226 4.33 -2.53 -19.38
C THR A 226 3.18 -2.73 -18.42
N LEU A 227 2.50 -3.89 -18.47
CA LEU A 227 1.43 -4.23 -17.51
C LEU A 227 1.95 -4.37 -16.08
N ALA A 228 3.11 -5.01 -15.89
CA ALA A 228 3.73 -5.23 -14.59
C ALA A 228 4.40 -3.98 -13.99
N THR A 229 4.67 -2.95 -14.81
CA THR A 229 5.36 -1.75 -14.33
C THR A 229 4.38 -0.80 -13.66
N LEU A 230 4.60 -0.52 -12.38
CA LEU A 230 3.78 0.41 -11.64
C LEU A 230 4.13 1.86 -11.98
N ARG A 231 3.11 2.70 -12.09
CA ARG A 231 3.25 4.15 -12.27
C ARG A 231 3.72 4.77 -10.96
N THR A 232 4.60 5.77 -11.07
CA THR A 232 5.14 6.50 -9.92
C THR A 232 4.96 8.00 -10.05
N ASP A 233 4.09 8.42 -10.96
CA ASP A 233 3.85 9.80 -11.36
C ASP A 233 2.43 10.29 -11.02
N ALA A 234 1.66 9.54 -10.23
CA ALA A 234 0.38 10.02 -9.72
C ALA A 234 0.59 11.19 -8.75
N SER A 235 -0.09 12.30 -8.99
CA SER A 235 -0.04 13.49 -8.13
C SER A 235 -0.94 13.30 -6.92
N LEU A 236 -0.40 12.74 -5.83
CA LEU A 236 -1.17 12.36 -4.64
C LEU A 236 -1.12 13.40 -3.52
N PHE A 237 0.05 13.99 -3.30
CA PHE A 237 0.31 15.03 -2.29
C PHE A 237 1.57 15.83 -2.68
N ALA A 238 1.66 17.04 -2.19
CA ALA A 238 2.82 17.92 -2.39
C ALA A 238 3.81 17.87 -1.22
N ASP A 239 3.32 17.58 0.00
CA ASP A 239 4.13 17.46 1.21
C ASP A 239 3.70 16.21 2.00
N VAL A 240 4.67 15.47 2.53
CA VAL A 240 4.42 14.27 3.35
C VAL A 240 3.58 14.57 4.59
N ASP A 241 3.57 15.81 5.08
CA ASP A 241 2.74 16.23 6.21
C ASP A 241 1.23 16.23 5.90
N GLU A 242 0.83 16.08 4.63
CA GLU A 242 -0.56 15.84 4.23
C GLU A 242 -1.05 14.46 4.68
N MET A 243 -0.13 13.48 4.82
CA MET A 243 -0.43 12.16 5.38
C MET A 243 -0.42 12.13 6.91
N LYS A 244 -0.07 13.23 7.56
CA LYS A 244 -0.01 13.28 9.02
C LYS A 244 -1.41 13.18 9.62
N TRP A 245 -1.64 12.08 10.31
CA TRP A 245 -2.92 11.89 11.00
C TRP A 245 -3.08 12.90 12.15
N ARG A 246 -4.14 13.69 12.09
CA ARG A 246 -4.43 14.79 13.03
C ARG A 246 -5.66 14.50 13.90
N GLY A 247 -6.17 13.29 13.84
CA GLY A 247 -7.40 12.88 14.52
C GLY A 247 -8.61 12.83 13.58
N PRO A 248 -9.72 12.29 14.07
CA PRO A 248 -10.95 12.18 13.29
C PRO A 248 -11.56 13.55 13.00
N THR A 249 -12.24 13.66 11.87
CA THR A 249 -13.08 14.82 11.54
C THR A 249 -14.42 14.74 12.28
N SER A 250 -15.21 15.82 12.24
CA SER A 250 -16.57 15.85 12.82
C SER A 250 -17.50 14.80 12.19
N ALA A 251 -17.26 14.39 10.94
CA ALA A 251 -18.08 13.38 10.24
C ALA A 251 -17.86 11.94 10.76
N PHE A 252 -16.80 11.70 11.52
CA PHE A 252 -16.46 10.33 11.95
C PHE A 252 -17.47 9.76 12.96
N ALA A 253 -18.11 10.61 13.78
CA ALA A 253 -19.14 10.18 14.71
C ALA A 253 -20.36 9.55 13.99
N ASP A 254 -20.76 10.14 12.86
CA ASP A 254 -21.85 9.61 12.02
C ASP A 254 -21.43 8.28 11.38
N TRP A 255 -20.19 8.17 10.93
CA TRP A 255 -19.64 6.93 10.40
C TRP A 255 -19.58 5.81 11.44
N ALA A 256 -19.12 6.09 12.66
CA ALA A 256 -19.11 5.12 13.76
C ALA A 256 -20.53 4.62 14.10
N THR A 257 -21.52 5.51 14.00
CA THR A 257 -22.93 5.17 14.18
C THR A 257 -23.45 4.30 13.03
N ARG A 258 -23.15 4.67 11.77
CA ARG A 258 -23.55 3.92 10.57
C ARG A 258 -22.95 2.52 10.51
N ILE A 259 -21.71 2.37 10.97
CA ILE A 259 -21.01 1.08 11.08
C ILE A 259 -21.53 0.25 12.26
N ASP A 260 -22.25 0.87 13.20
CA ASP A 260 -22.69 0.26 14.47
C ASP A 260 -21.50 -0.23 15.31
N ASP A 261 -20.44 0.61 15.40
CA ASP A 261 -19.29 0.35 16.28
C ASP A 261 -18.80 1.63 16.98
N LYS A 262 -19.39 1.91 18.14
CA LYS A 262 -19.06 3.08 18.97
C LYS A 262 -17.61 3.07 19.50
N ARG A 263 -16.96 1.91 19.54
CA ARG A 263 -15.56 1.80 19.99
C ARG A 263 -14.60 2.51 19.04
N LEU A 264 -14.92 2.57 17.74
CA LEU A 264 -14.09 3.26 16.74
C LEU A 264 -13.90 4.74 17.10
N LEU A 265 -14.98 5.44 17.42
CA LEU A 265 -14.92 6.86 17.81
C LEU A 265 -14.11 7.05 19.09
N ALA A 266 -14.43 6.30 20.14
CA ALA A 266 -13.73 6.39 21.42
C ALA A 266 -12.21 6.11 21.30
N ARG A 267 -11.82 5.12 20.46
CA ARG A 267 -10.42 4.82 20.18
C ARG A 267 -9.73 5.97 19.45
N ALA A 268 -10.36 6.54 18.41
CA ALA A 268 -9.79 7.64 17.65
C ALA A 268 -9.59 8.90 18.52
N GLU A 269 -10.58 9.26 19.35
CA GLU A 269 -10.48 10.35 20.30
C GLU A 269 -9.40 10.09 21.37
N GLY A 270 -9.30 8.86 21.86
CA GLY A 270 -8.26 8.44 22.80
C GLY A 270 -6.86 8.54 22.21
N ALA A 271 -6.69 8.14 20.95
CA ALA A 271 -5.40 8.19 20.25
C ALA A 271 -4.89 9.62 20.06
N ILE A 272 -5.78 10.57 19.71
CA ILE A 272 -5.37 11.98 19.57
C ILE A 272 -5.07 12.60 20.93
N ALA A 273 -5.87 12.31 21.96
CA ALA A 273 -5.64 12.81 23.32
C ALA A 273 -4.28 12.36 23.88
N LYS A 274 -3.91 11.11 23.65
CA LYS A 274 -2.60 10.57 24.03
C LYS A 274 -1.46 11.32 23.34
N ARG A 275 -1.54 11.55 22.03
CA ARG A 275 -0.52 12.29 21.27
C ARG A 275 -0.36 13.74 21.71
N ASP A 276 -1.43 14.39 22.06
CA ASP A 276 -1.38 15.78 22.55
C ASP A 276 -0.80 15.86 23.96
N GLY A 277 -1.00 14.82 24.78
CA GLY A 277 -0.35 14.68 26.08
C GLY A 277 1.17 14.53 25.95
N GLU A 278 1.64 13.60 25.12
CA GLU A 278 3.06 13.35 24.86
C GLU A 278 3.79 14.61 24.37
N LYS A 279 3.19 15.39 23.45
CA LYS A 279 3.78 16.66 22.97
C LYS A 279 3.91 17.72 24.07
N ARG A 280 2.98 17.76 25.02
CA ARG A 280 3.04 18.72 26.14
C ARG A 280 4.16 18.35 27.11
N GLU A 281 4.39 17.08 27.38
CA GLU A 281 5.46 16.60 28.23
C GLU A 281 6.85 16.86 27.61
N GLU A 282 7.04 16.57 26.32
CA GLU A 282 8.28 16.88 25.60
C GLU A 282 8.57 18.39 25.54
N GLY A 283 7.53 19.22 25.40
CA GLY A 283 7.65 20.68 25.39
C GLY A 283 8.00 21.26 26.76
N SER A 284 7.57 20.62 27.84
CA SER A 284 7.85 21.06 29.22
C SER A 284 9.26 20.67 29.67
N GLY A 285 9.73 19.46 29.32
CA GLY A 285 11.09 19.01 29.63
C GLY A 285 12.20 19.86 28.98
N LYS A 286 11.99 20.35 27.77
CA LYS A 286 12.93 21.25 27.08
C LYS A 286 13.01 22.66 27.68
N ARG A 287 12.01 23.10 28.45
CA ARG A 287 12.04 24.40 29.14
C ARG A 287 12.82 24.35 30.47
N GLU A 288 12.86 23.21 31.14
CA GLU A 288 13.62 23.05 32.40
C GLU A 288 15.13 22.92 32.17
N GLU A 289 15.59 22.31 31.06
CA GLU A 289 17.02 22.24 30.73
C GLU A 289 17.61 23.58 30.25
N GLY A 290 16.78 24.52 29.79
CA GLY A 290 17.22 25.85 29.31
C GLY A 290 17.43 26.88 30.42
N SER A 291 16.92 26.67 31.64
CA SER A 291 16.98 27.68 32.74
C SER A 291 18.13 27.49 33.70
N GLY A 292 18.98 26.49 33.51
CA GLY A 292 20.07 26.11 34.44
C GLY A 292 21.49 26.64 34.15
N LYS A 293 21.66 27.60 33.22
CA LYS A 293 22.96 28.20 32.93
C LYS A 293 22.92 29.74 32.96
N GLY A 294 22.99 30.29 34.16
CA GLY A 294 23.09 31.72 34.31
C GLY A 294 23.07 32.15 35.78
N GLU A 295 24.12 31.77 36.55
CA GLU A 295 24.63 32.50 37.70
C GLU A 295 25.90 31.82 38.19
N GLY A 296 27.00 32.56 38.07
CA GLY A 296 28.29 32.08 38.66
C GLY A 296 29.50 32.80 38.12
N GLY A 297 29.80 33.98 38.70
CA GLY A 297 31.14 34.51 38.81
C GLY A 297 31.54 35.57 37.81
#